data_c2724b6ff4282ad370d8519adf43f632
#
_entry.id   c2724b6ff4282ad370d8519adf43f632
#
_cell.length_a   1.000
_cell.length_b   1.000
_cell.length_c   1.000
_cell.angle_alpha   90.00
_cell.angle_beta   90.00
_cell.angle_gamma   90.00
#
_symmetry.space_group_name_H-M   'P 1'
#
loop_
_entity.id
_entity.type
_entity.pdbx_description
1 polymer ?
#
loop_
_entity_poly.entity_id
_entity_poly.type
_entity_poly.pdbx_seq_one_letter_code
_entity_poly.pdbx_strand_id
1 'polypeptide(L)'
;MSPTRMSKIEGAARLVLEFNEAFNRHDVLGMMRLMSDDCIFENTVPAPDGTVYSGKEAVTQFWQDFFRESPHARIENEEVFGFGNRCVMHWRYSWVDAAEIRGHVRGVDIFEVRDGYICKKLSYVKG
;
A
#
# COMPACT_ATOMS: atom_id res chain seq x y z
N MET A 1 25.73 11.89 4.47
CA MET A 1 24.95 11.12 3.47
C MET A 1 25.16 11.75 2.09
N SER A 2 25.39 10.94 1.07
CA SER A 2 25.58 11.46 -0.28
C SER A 2 24.27 11.94 -0.90
N PRO A 3 24.30 12.91 -1.83
CA PRO A 3 23.10 13.38 -2.52
C PRO A 3 22.37 12.25 -3.26
N THR A 4 23.10 11.31 -3.86
CA THR A 4 22.51 10.17 -4.56
C THR A 4 21.68 9.29 -3.62
N ARG A 5 22.18 9.07 -2.40
CA ARG A 5 21.49 8.26 -1.40
C ARG A 5 20.22 8.96 -0.91
N MET A 6 20.28 10.27 -0.70
CA MET A 6 19.11 11.06 -0.32
C MET A 6 18.04 11.03 -1.42
N SER A 7 18.45 11.16 -2.68
CA SER A 7 17.54 11.11 -3.82
C SER A 7 16.81 9.77 -3.90
N LYS A 8 17.49 8.65 -3.61
CA LYS A 8 16.87 7.32 -3.61
C LYS A 8 15.83 7.18 -2.49
N ILE A 9 16.14 7.68 -1.30
CA ILE A 9 15.22 7.65 -0.16
C ILE A 9 13.98 8.49 -0.46
N GLU A 10 14.20 9.71 -0.98
CA GLU A 10 13.10 10.59 -1.38
C GLU A 10 12.25 9.97 -2.48
N GLY A 11 12.88 9.32 -3.46
CA GLY A 11 12.19 8.64 -4.55
C GLY A 11 11.30 7.52 -4.06
N ALA A 12 11.77 6.69 -3.13
CA ALA A 12 10.98 5.61 -2.55
C ALA A 12 9.78 6.15 -1.78
N ALA A 13 9.99 7.16 -0.93
CA ALA A 13 8.90 7.77 -0.17
C ALA A 13 7.86 8.41 -1.09
N ARG A 14 8.31 9.09 -2.14
CA ARG A 14 7.41 9.71 -3.12
C ARG A 14 6.56 8.67 -3.83
N LEU A 15 7.16 7.55 -4.21
CA LEU A 15 6.47 6.45 -4.89
C LEU A 15 5.37 5.87 -4.00
N VAL A 16 5.67 5.68 -2.71
CA VAL A 16 4.71 5.18 -1.72
C VAL A 16 3.57 6.17 -1.51
N LEU A 17 3.87 7.48 -1.45
CA LEU A 17 2.87 8.53 -1.33
C LEU A 17 1.97 8.59 -2.57
N GLU A 18 2.53 8.45 -3.76
CA GLU A 18 1.75 8.38 -5.00
C GLU A 18 0.83 7.17 -5.02
N PHE A 19 1.32 6.02 -4.54
CA PHE A 19 0.52 4.82 -4.41
C PHE A 19 -0.68 5.06 -3.48
N ASN A 20 -0.45 5.70 -2.34
CA ASN A 20 -1.51 6.03 -1.39
C ASN A 20 -2.55 6.99 -1.98
N GLU A 21 -2.11 7.98 -2.75
CA GLU A 21 -3.02 8.90 -3.44
C GLU A 21 -3.90 8.17 -4.45
N ALA A 22 -3.30 7.27 -5.24
CA ALA A 22 -4.06 6.45 -6.19
C ALA A 22 -5.05 5.54 -5.46
N PHE A 23 -4.65 4.95 -4.33
CA PHE A 23 -5.54 4.17 -3.48
C PHE A 23 -6.77 5.00 -3.08
N ASN A 24 -6.56 6.21 -2.58
CA ASN A 24 -7.67 7.06 -2.13
C ASN A 24 -8.59 7.51 -3.24
N ARG A 25 -8.11 7.53 -4.49
CA ARG A 25 -8.95 7.76 -5.67
C ARG A 25 -9.60 6.47 -6.19
N HIS A 26 -9.29 5.32 -5.58
CA HIS A 26 -9.68 3.98 -6.05
C HIS A 26 -9.21 3.73 -7.49
N ASP A 27 -8.06 4.28 -7.84
CA ASP A 27 -7.48 4.20 -9.18
C ASP A 27 -6.53 3.01 -9.27
N VAL A 28 -7.08 1.84 -9.56
CA VAL A 28 -6.31 0.60 -9.61
C VAL A 28 -5.21 0.65 -10.67
N LEU A 29 -5.50 1.19 -11.85
CA LEU A 29 -4.49 1.36 -12.90
C LEU A 29 -3.34 2.25 -12.43
N GLY A 30 -3.66 3.35 -11.75
CA GLY A 30 -2.66 4.25 -11.18
C GLY A 30 -1.80 3.56 -10.14
N MET A 31 -2.41 2.77 -9.26
CA MET A 31 -1.68 1.97 -8.27
C MET A 31 -0.74 0.99 -8.95
N MET A 32 -1.24 0.24 -9.92
CA MET A 32 -0.49 -0.85 -10.55
C MET A 32 0.63 -0.36 -11.48
N ARG A 33 0.55 0.87 -11.99
CA ARG A 33 1.66 1.48 -12.74
C ARG A 33 2.89 1.69 -11.87
N LEU A 34 2.70 1.79 -10.55
CA LEU A 34 3.78 2.02 -9.59
C LEU A 34 4.39 0.70 -9.09
N MET A 35 3.78 -0.43 -9.41
CA MET A 35 4.27 -1.75 -8.97
C MET A 35 4.96 -2.51 -10.10
N SER A 36 5.93 -3.34 -9.73
CA SER A 36 6.63 -4.18 -10.69
C SER A 36 5.74 -5.34 -11.16
N ASP A 37 6.09 -5.95 -12.29
CA ASP A 37 5.32 -7.09 -12.84
C ASP A 37 5.32 -8.30 -11.92
N ASP A 38 6.40 -8.48 -11.17
CA ASP A 38 6.57 -9.58 -10.22
C ASP A 38 6.24 -9.18 -8.78
N CYS A 39 5.44 -8.14 -8.59
CA CYS A 39 5.14 -7.60 -7.27
C CYS A 39 4.47 -8.63 -6.36
N ILE A 40 4.69 -8.44 -5.05
CA ILE A 40 4.08 -9.25 -4.00
C ILE A 40 3.33 -8.33 -3.06
N PHE A 41 2.08 -8.70 -2.78
CA PHE A 41 1.26 -8.03 -1.79
C PHE A 41 0.82 -9.03 -0.73
N GLU A 42 1.18 -8.77 0.53
CA GLU A 42 0.70 -9.55 1.67
C GLU A 42 -0.34 -8.72 2.41
N ASN A 43 -1.59 -9.22 2.37
CA ASN A 43 -2.72 -8.57 3.02
C ASN A 43 -2.81 -9.02 4.49
N THR A 44 -3.66 -8.34 5.26
CA THR A 44 -3.85 -8.62 6.70
C THR A 44 -4.92 -9.66 6.97
N VAL A 45 -5.71 -10.03 5.98
CA VAL A 45 -6.85 -10.94 6.13
C VAL A 45 -6.58 -12.25 5.38
N PRO A 46 -6.90 -13.41 5.95
CA PRO A 46 -7.38 -13.63 7.31
C PRO A 46 -6.26 -13.61 8.35
N ALA A 47 -6.62 -13.32 9.59
CA ALA A 47 -5.66 -13.45 10.68
C ALA A 47 -5.25 -14.92 10.85
N PRO A 48 -4.02 -15.25 11.31
CA PRO A 48 -3.00 -14.31 11.80
C PRO A 48 -2.07 -13.78 10.70
N ASP A 49 -1.91 -14.48 9.58
CA ASP A 49 -0.81 -14.18 8.64
C ASP A 49 -1.25 -13.50 7.34
N GLY A 50 -2.57 -13.41 7.11
CA GLY A 50 -3.09 -12.80 5.89
C GLY A 50 -2.97 -13.71 4.67
N THR A 51 -3.13 -13.11 3.49
CA THR A 51 -3.03 -13.78 2.20
C THR A 51 -1.94 -13.11 1.38
N VAL A 52 -1.14 -13.91 0.68
CA VAL A 52 -0.10 -13.42 -0.23
C VAL A 52 -0.61 -13.49 -1.66
N TYR A 53 -0.52 -12.36 -2.35
CA TYR A 53 -0.84 -12.25 -3.78
C TYR A 53 0.46 -12.01 -4.53
N SER A 54 0.76 -12.84 -5.53
CA SER A 54 2.00 -12.77 -6.30
C SER A 54 1.72 -12.42 -7.75
N GLY A 55 2.41 -11.42 -8.25
CA GLY A 55 2.32 -10.96 -9.62
C GLY A 55 1.25 -9.89 -9.84
N LYS A 56 1.48 -9.10 -10.88
CA LYS A 56 0.65 -7.93 -11.18
C LYS A 56 -0.82 -8.29 -11.43
N GLU A 57 -1.06 -9.40 -12.11
CA GLU A 57 -2.43 -9.84 -12.43
C GLU A 57 -3.23 -10.15 -11.16
N ALA A 58 -2.65 -10.95 -10.25
CA ALA A 58 -3.33 -11.32 -9.00
C ALA A 58 -3.56 -10.11 -8.10
N VAL A 59 -2.58 -9.22 -8.00
CA VAL A 59 -2.68 -8.01 -7.18
C VAL A 59 -3.71 -7.04 -7.76
N THR A 60 -3.73 -6.88 -9.08
CA THR A 60 -4.74 -6.05 -9.76
C THR A 60 -6.15 -6.55 -9.46
N GLN A 61 -6.37 -7.85 -9.59
CA GLN A 61 -7.68 -8.45 -9.32
C GLN A 61 -8.11 -8.23 -7.87
N PHE A 62 -7.16 -8.38 -6.93
CA PHE A 62 -7.44 -8.10 -5.53
C PHE A 62 -7.98 -6.68 -5.32
N TRP A 63 -7.30 -5.67 -5.88
CA TRP A 63 -7.70 -4.28 -5.69
C TRP A 63 -9.01 -3.93 -6.38
N GLN A 64 -9.28 -4.51 -7.55
CA GLN A 64 -10.56 -4.34 -8.23
C GLN A 64 -11.71 -4.83 -7.36
N ASP A 65 -11.56 -6.03 -6.80
CA ASP A 65 -12.58 -6.61 -5.92
C ASP A 65 -12.71 -5.82 -4.62
N PHE A 66 -11.59 -5.42 -4.05
CA PHE A 66 -11.55 -4.68 -2.79
C PHE A 66 -12.34 -3.36 -2.88
N PHE A 67 -12.10 -2.56 -3.91
CA PHE A 67 -12.78 -1.28 -4.05
C PHE A 67 -14.26 -1.42 -4.41
N ARG A 68 -14.62 -2.49 -5.11
CA ARG A 68 -16.02 -2.79 -5.39
C ARG A 68 -16.77 -3.09 -4.10
N GLU A 69 -16.13 -3.81 -3.18
CA GLU A 69 -16.71 -4.19 -1.90
C GLU A 69 -16.58 -3.11 -0.83
N SER A 70 -15.66 -2.17 -1.02
CA SER A 70 -15.33 -1.13 -0.03
C SER A 70 -15.31 0.25 -0.69
N PRO A 71 -16.49 0.76 -1.11
CA PRO A 71 -16.57 2.02 -1.87
C PRO A 71 -16.15 3.25 -1.07
N HIS A 72 -16.08 3.15 0.25
CA HIS A 72 -15.66 4.25 1.14
C HIS A 72 -14.25 4.06 1.71
N ALA A 73 -13.49 3.13 1.17
CA ALA A 73 -12.12 2.88 1.63
C ALA A 73 -11.23 4.10 1.48
N ARG A 74 -10.54 4.47 2.56
CA ARG A 74 -9.62 5.61 2.57
C ARG A 74 -8.47 5.33 3.53
N ILE A 75 -7.26 5.68 3.12
CA ILE A 75 -6.06 5.59 3.95
C ILE A 75 -5.51 6.98 4.20
N GLU A 76 -5.31 7.30 5.48
CA GLU A 76 -4.55 8.47 5.90
C GLU A 76 -3.15 8.02 6.28
N ASN A 77 -2.16 8.67 5.72
CA ASN A 77 -0.77 8.44 6.00
C ASN A 77 -0.39 9.27 7.22
N GLU A 78 -0.05 8.61 8.32
CA GLU A 78 0.33 9.27 9.57
C GLU A 78 1.83 9.57 9.61
N GLU A 79 2.65 8.68 9.04
CA GLU A 79 4.09 8.83 8.98
C GLU A 79 4.66 7.98 7.85
N VAL A 80 5.62 8.51 7.12
CA VAL A 80 6.36 7.77 6.10
C VAL A 80 7.84 8.00 6.31
N PHE A 81 8.61 6.93 6.36
CA PHE A 81 10.06 7.02 6.43
C PHE A 81 10.69 5.87 5.66
N GLY A 82 11.91 6.05 5.21
CA GLY A 82 12.60 5.05 4.42
C GLY A 82 14.04 4.84 4.85
N PHE A 83 14.55 3.66 4.51
CA PHE A 83 15.94 3.32 4.68
C PHE A 83 16.35 2.41 3.51
N GLY A 84 17.30 2.87 2.71
CA GLY A 84 17.72 2.14 1.51
C GLY A 84 16.57 1.99 0.51
N ASN A 85 16.26 0.76 0.15
CA ASN A 85 15.17 0.43 -0.77
C ASN A 85 13.85 0.10 -0.07
N ARG A 86 13.78 0.33 1.23
CA ARG A 86 12.58 0.06 2.02
C ARG A 86 11.95 1.34 2.52
N CYS A 87 10.63 1.32 2.59
CA CYS A 87 9.85 2.44 3.07
C CYS A 87 8.74 1.92 3.96
N VAL A 88 8.54 2.57 5.10
CA VAL A 88 7.49 2.22 6.05
C VAL A 88 6.47 3.35 6.05
N MET A 89 5.20 2.99 5.86
CA MET A 89 4.09 3.93 5.95
C MET A 89 3.21 3.52 7.13
N HIS A 90 3.11 4.40 8.11
CA HIS A 90 2.23 4.24 9.26
C HIS A 90 0.89 4.86 8.89
N TRP A 91 -0.20 4.07 8.90
CA TRP A 91 -1.47 4.49 8.30
C TRP A 91 -2.66 4.25 9.22
N ARG A 92 -3.74 4.99 8.89
CA ARG A 92 -5.07 4.76 9.42
C ARG A 92 -5.98 4.47 8.23
N TYR A 93 -6.59 3.30 8.24
CA TYR A 93 -7.57 2.88 7.23
C TYR A 93 -8.97 3.08 7.79
N SER A 94 -9.83 3.77 7.05
CA SER A 94 -11.19 4.09 7.47
C SER A 94 -12.20 3.54 6.47
N TRP A 95 -13.36 3.15 6.97
CA TRP A 95 -14.46 2.66 6.13
C TRP A 95 -15.80 3.09 6.71
N VAL A 96 -16.85 2.90 5.89
CA VAL A 96 -18.25 3.02 6.30
C VAL A 96 -18.92 1.71 5.93
N ASP A 97 -19.58 1.06 6.87
CA ASP A 97 -20.25 -0.22 6.62
C ASP A 97 -21.64 -0.03 6.02
N ALA A 98 -22.34 -1.16 5.74
CA ALA A 98 -23.66 -1.16 5.15
C ALA A 98 -24.73 -0.48 6.03
N ALA A 99 -24.49 -0.38 7.33
CA ALA A 99 -25.36 0.30 8.29
C ALA A 99 -24.95 1.78 8.49
N GLU A 100 -24.06 2.29 7.63
CA GLU A 100 -23.51 3.65 7.70
C GLU A 100 -22.70 3.93 8.96
N ILE A 101 -22.22 2.89 9.63
CA ILE A 101 -21.36 3.02 10.79
C ILE A 101 -19.91 3.13 10.33
N ARG A 102 -19.21 4.16 10.83
CA ARG A 102 -17.81 4.39 10.53
C ARG A 102 -16.91 3.54 11.40
N GLY A 103 -15.87 2.98 10.79
CA GLY A 103 -14.85 2.24 11.52
C GLY A 103 -13.47 2.58 11.03
N HIS A 104 -12.46 2.21 11.80
CA HIS A 104 -11.07 2.36 11.37
C HIS A 104 -10.18 1.32 12.04
N VAL A 105 -9.05 1.06 11.41
CA VAL A 105 -7.91 0.35 11.99
C VAL A 105 -6.65 1.13 11.67
N ARG A 106 -5.60 0.89 12.44
CA ARG A 106 -4.29 1.48 12.22
C ARG A 106 -3.29 0.36 11.98
N GLY A 107 -2.26 0.66 11.25
CA GLY A 107 -1.23 -0.32 10.95
C GLY A 107 -0.04 0.29 10.25
N VAL A 108 0.80 -0.59 9.74
CA VAL A 108 1.96 -0.18 8.93
C VAL A 108 2.04 -1.05 7.69
N ASP A 109 2.52 -0.44 6.62
CA ASP A 109 2.94 -1.14 5.42
C ASP A 109 4.45 -1.03 5.30
N ILE A 110 5.09 -2.15 4.98
CA ILE A 110 6.49 -2.17 4.63
C ILE A 110 6.57 -2.35 3.12
N PHE A 111 7.15 -1.36 2.45
CA PHE A 111 7.33 -1.39 1.00
C PHE A 111 8.79 -1.67 0.66
N GLU A 112 9.00 -2.44 -0.38
CA GLU A 112 10.31 -2.59 -1.00
C GLU A 112 10.25 -2.05 -2.41
N VAL A 113 11.24 -1.24 -2.77
CA VAL A 113 11.33 -0.59 -4.08
C VAL A 113 12.55 -1.14 -4.83
N ARG A 114 12.35 -1.47 -6.10
CA ARG A 114 13.42 -1.96 -6.98
C ARG A 114 13.21 -1.38 -8.37
N ASP A 115 14.28 -0.82 -8.93
CA ASP A 115 14.26 -0.26 -10.29
C ASP A 115 13.15 0.77 -10.53
N GLY A 116 12.84 1.56 -9.53
CA GLY A 116 11.83 2.61 -9.63
C GLY A 116 10.39 2.13 -9.47
N TYR A 117 10.18 0.88 -9.06
CA TYR A 117 8.86 0.29 -8.85
C TYR A 117 8.74 -0.30 -7.46
N ILE A 118 7.52 -0.33 -6.94
CA ILE A 118 7.22 -1.06 -5.71
C ILE A 118 7.16 -2.54 -6.07
N CYS A 119 8.06 -3.35 -5.49
CA CYS A 119 8.07 -4.79 -5.74
C CYS A 119 7.47 -5.59 -4.60
N LYS A 120 7.32 -5.01 -3.41
CA LYS A 120 6.63 -5.65 -2.29
C LYS A 120 5.86 -4.63 -1.47
N LYS A 121 4.69 -5.06 -1.02
CA LYS A 121 3.87 -4.32 -0.07
C LYS A 121 3.40 -5.32 0.98
N LEU A 122 3.93 -5.19 2.19
CA LEU A 122 3.62 -6.08 3.31
C LEU A 122 2.83 -5.29 4.35
N SER A 123 1.61 -5.71 4.62
CA SER A 123 0.69 -4.97 5.49
C SER A 123 0.55 -5.64 6.84
N TYR A 124 0.63 -4.85 7.90
CA TYR A 124 0.47 -5.28 9.28
C TYR A 124 -0.56 -4.38 9.95
N VAL A 125 -1.52 -4.99 10.61
CA VAL A 125 -2.60 -4.26 11.27
C VAL A 125 -2.45 -4.36 12.78
N LYS A 126 -2.74 -3.27 13.46
CA LYS A 126 -2.80 -3.24 14.92
C LYS A 126 -4.07 -3.97 15.35
N GLY A 127 -3.91 -5.00 16.12
CA GLY A 127 -5.02 -5.85 16.57
C GLY A 127 -5.34 -5.76 18.02
#